data_896d8b3e53847047e93f1e88ec6be107
#
_entry.id   896d8b3e53847047e93f1e88ec6be107
#
_cell.length_a   1.000
_cell.length_b   1.000
_cell.length_c   1.000
_cell.angle_alpha   90.00
_cell.angle_beta   90.00
_cell.angle_gamma   90.00
#
_symmetry.space_group_name_H-M   'P 1'
#
loop_
_entity.id
_entity.type
_entity.pdbx_description
1 polymer ?
#
loop_
_entity_poly.entity_id
_entity_poly.type
_entity_poly.pdbx_seq_one_letter_code
_entity_poly.pdbx_strand_id
1 'polypeptide(L)'
;MSKREQLEEYFSQSLEVDTLLRLCPDDEDTIYQIVDLLVDTCTTNRKMLRIAGDDKPAEVVRSRFMKLSADHIQFVLKCLAENSSPIRNMKQYLLASLYNAPTTMQLYYQNKTNHEFTHGSPRGGILSQRNVLRFYSRRCCAV
;
A
#
# COMPACT_ATOMS: atom_id res chain seq x y z
N MET A 1 4.17 27.43 -8.27
CA MET A 1 4.30 26.11 -7.59
C MET A 1 5.25 25.22 -8.31
N SER A 2 6.14 24.58 -7.58
CA SER A 2 7.01 23.55 -8.15
C SER A 2 6.20 22.28 -8.44
N LYS A 3 6.76 21.40 -9.29
CA LYS A 3 6.13 20.11 -9.59
C LYS A 3 5.93 19.27 -8.32
N ARG A 4 6.90 19.36 -7.40
CA ARG A 4 6.82 18.66 -6.12
C ARG A 4 5.64 19.14 -5.28
N GLU A 5 5.47 20.43 -5.14
CA GLU A 5 4.36 21.03 -4.39
C GLU A 5 3.00 20.65 -4.97
N GLN A 6 2.91 20.65 -6.30
CA GLN A 6 1.68 20.24 -7.00
C GLN A 6 1.34 18.77 -6.70
N LEU A 7 2.35 17.89 -6.66
CA LEU A 7 2.15 16.48 -6.35
C LEU A 7 1.82 16.28 -4.87
N GLU A 8 2.45 17.02 -3.98
CA GLU A 8 2.11 16.96 -2.55
C GLU A 8 0.63 17.32 -2.33
N GLU A 9 0.19 18.39 -2.95
CA GLU A 9 -1.21 18.80 -2.88
C GLU A 9 -2.14 17.75 -3.50
N TYR A 10 -1.77 17.22 -4.67
CA TYR A 10 -2.53 16.16 -5.33
C TYR A 10 -2.72 14.95 -4.42
N PHE A 11 -1.64 14.44 -3.85
CA PHE A 11 -1.72 13.26 -2.99
C PHE A 11 -2.44 13.55 -1.68
N SER A 12 -2.26 14.74 -1.13
CA SER A 12 -2.98 15.13 0.08
C SER A 12 -4.49 15.09 -0.11
N GLN A 13 -4.96 15.52 -1.27
CA GLN A 13 -6.39 15.50 -1.62
C GLN A 13 -6.84 14.09 -2.04
N SER A 14 -6.09 13.44 -2.91
CA SER A 14 -6.44 12.13 -3.47
C SER A 14 -6.47 11.04 -2.41
N LEU A 15 -5.54 11.07 -1.47
CA LEU A 15 -5.45 10.09 -0.38
C LEU A 15 -6.24 10.52 0.86
N GLU A 16 -6.86 11.69 0.82
CA GLU A 16 -7.62 12.22 1.95
C GLU A 16 -6.79 12.16 3.24
N VAL A 17 -5.60 12.79 3.19
CA VAL A 17 -4.61 12.71 4.29
C VAL A 17 -5.21 13.18 5.62
N ASP A 18 -6.00 14.26 5.61
CA ASP A 18 -6.66 14.75 6.82
C ASP A 18 -7.55 13.69 7.46
N THR A 19 -8.30 12.96 6.65
CA THR A 19 -9.16 11.87 7.11
C THR A 19 -8.31 10.71 7.65
N LEU A 20 -7.23 10.34 6.94
CA LEU A 20 -6.32 9.30 7.39
C LEU A 20 -5.69 9.64 8.74
N LEU A 21 -5.28 10.89 8.94
CA LEU A 21 -4.69 11.33 10.21
C LEU A 21 -5.69 11.25 11.36
N ARG A 22 -6.97 11.52 11.09
CA ARG A 22 -8.03 11.40 12.10
C ARG A 22 -8.35 9.95 12.43
N LEU A 23 -8.37 9.08 11.41
CA LEU A 23 -8.70 7.66 11.59
C LEU A 23 -7.53 6.86 12.16
N CYS A 24 -6.31 7.25 11.82
CA CYS A 24 -5.10 6.54 12.19
C CYS A 24 -4.09 7.49 12.85
N PRO A 25 -4.41 8.05 14.03
CA PRO A 25 -3.53 9.04 14.65
C PRO A 25 -2.17 8.47 15.08
N ASP A 26 -2.10 7.17 15.37
CA ASP A 26 -0.85 6.52 15.77
C ASP A 26 0.09 6.31 14.58
N ASP A 27 -0.41 6.41 13.36
CA ASP A 27 0.34 6.20 12.13
C ASP A 27 0.70 7.51 11.41
N GLU A 28 0.61 8.64 12.10
CA GLU A 28 0.85 9.97 11.52
C GLU A 28 2.19 10.04 10.77
N ASP A 29 3.27 9.63 11.44
CA ASP A 29 4.60 9.66 10.85
C ASP A 29 4.68 8.78 9.61
N THR A 30 4.06 7.60 9.66
CA THR A 30 4.04 6.66 8.54
C THR A 30 3.26 7.23 7.37
N ILE A 31 2.14 7.88 7.63
CA ILE A 31 1.31 8.52 6.60
C ILE A 31 2.11 9.60 5.86
N TYR A 32 2.80 10.47 6.60
CA TYR A 32 3.63 11.50 5.99
C TYR A 32 4.80 10.91 5.20
N GLN A 33 5.42 9.84 5.71
CA GLN A 33 6.47 9.13 4.98
C GLN A 33 5.95 8.53 3.68
N ILE A 34 4.74 7.99 3.67
CA ILE A 34 4.11 7.45 2.47
C ILE A 34 3.90 8.55 1.44
N VAL A 35 3.34 9.68 1.84
CA VAL A 35 3.10 10.82 0.92
C VAL A 35 4.42 11.30 0.33
N ASP A 36 5.43 11.47 1.17
CA ASP A 36 6.75 11.93 0.76
C ASP A 36 7.39 10.95 -0.24
N LEU A 37 7.28 9.67 0.03
CA LEU A 37 7.79 8.61 -0.83
C LEU A 37 7.08 8.61 -2.19
N LEU A 38 5.76 8.78 -2.21
CA LEU A 38 4.98 8.86 -3.45
C LEU A 38 5.41 10.08 -4.29
N VAL A 39 5.58 11.22 -3.64
CA VAL A 39 6.03 12.45 -4.32
C VAL A 39 7.44 12.26 -4.89
N ASP A 40 8.36 11.73 -4.12
CA ASP A 40 9.73 11.45 -4.57
C ASP A 40 9.74 10.53 -5.78
N THR A 41 8.96 9.47 -5.73
CA THR A 41 8.89 8.48 -6.80
C THR A 41 8.29 9.09 -8.07
N CYS A 42 7.29 9.94 -7.94
CA CYS A 42 6.63 10.58 -9.08
C CYS A 42 7.44 11.74 -9.68
N THR A 43 8.42 12.27 -8.94
CA THR A 43 9.28 13.36 -9.43
C THR A 43 10.63 12.87 -9.95
N THR A 44 10.94 11.58 -9.81
CA THR A 44 12.22 11.03 -10.23
C THR A 44 12.43 11.15 -11.74
N ASN A 45 13.68 11.37 -12.15
CA ASN A 45 14.05 11.40 -13.57
C ASN A 45 14.50 10.02 -14.09
N ARG A 46 14.53 9.01 -13.22
CA ARG A 46 14.91 7.66 -13.61
C ARG A 46 13.85 7.07 -14.54
N LYS A 47 14.32 6.32 -15.55
CA LYS A 47 13.42 5.63 -16.48
C LYS A 47 12.87 4.34 -15.87
N MET A 48 13.66 3.68 -15.02
CA MET A 48 13.30 2.43 -14.38
C MET A 48 13.38 2.58 -12.87
N LEU A 49 12.45 1.95 -12.19
CA LEU A 49 12.39 1.92 -10.72
C LEU A 49 12.36 0.47 -10.25
N ARG A 50 13.09 0.18 -9.18
CA ARG A 50 13.10 -1.16 -8.61
C ARG A 50 11.96 -1.30 -7.60
N ILE A 51 11.00 -2.17 -7.93
CA ILE A 51 9.83 -2.44 -7.10
C ILE A 51 9.72 -3.95 -6.93
N ALA A 52 9.70 -4.40 -5.68
CA ALA A 52 9.54 -5.82 -5.34
C ALA A 52 10.60 -6.73 -6.00
N GLY A 53 11.82 -6.21 -6.12
CA GLY A 53 12.93 -6.95 -6.73
C GLY A 53 12.99 -6.92 -8.25
N ASP A 54 12.01 -6.33 -8.91
CA ASP A 54 11.95 -6.19 -10.37
C ASP A 54 12.08 -4.74 -10.78
N ASP A 55 12.70 -4.52 -11.95
CA ASP A 55 12.75 -3.20 -12.56
C ASP A 55 11.45 -2.92 -13.31
N LYS A 56 10.79 -1.83 -12.93
CA LYS A 56 9.53 -1.39 -13.54
C LYS A 56 9.72 -0.05 -14.23
N PRO A 57 9.08 0.18 -15.40
CA PRO A 57 9.11 1.51 -16.01
C PRO A 57 8.54 2.57 -15.05
N ALA A 58 9.24 3.70 -14.93
CA ALA A 58 8.81 4.77 -14.02
C ALA A 58 7.40 5.28 -14.34
N GLU A 59 7.03 5.30 -15.62
CA GLU A 59 5.71 5.73 -16.06
C GLU A 59 4.61 4.81 -15.53
N VAL A 60 4.85 3.51 -15.52
CA VAL A 60 3.91 2.52 -14.98
C VAL A 60 3.75 2.71 -13.48
N VAL A 61 4.85 2.89 -12.77
CA VAL A 61 4.84 3.11 -11.32
C VAL A 61 4.07 4.40 -10.99
N ARG A 62 4.36 5.49 -11.69
CA ARG A 62 3.63 6.76 -11.51
C ARG A 62 2.14 6.60 -11.75
N SER A 63 1.77 5.94 -12.85
CA SER A 63 0.37 5.71 -13.20
C SER A 63 -0.37 4.95 -12.08
N ARG A 64 0.26 3.92 -11.53
CA ARG A 64 -0.33 3.15 -10.44
C ARG A 64 -0.46 3.98 -9.16
N PHE A 65 0.55 4.75 -8.82
CA PHE A 65 0.53 5.60 -7.62
C PHE A 65 -0.50 6.71 -7.71
N MET A 66 -0.69 7.29 -8.89
CA MET A 66 -1.71 8.33 -9.10
C MET A 66 -3.14 7.82 -8.91
N LYS A 67 -3.34 6.51 -8.96
CA LYS A 67 -4.66 5.88 -8.77
C LYS A 67 -4.90 5.40 -7.33
N LEU A 68 -3.93 5.57 -6.44
CA LEU A 68 -4.11 5.17 -5.03
C LEU A 68 -5.17 6.04 -4.36
N SER A 69 -5.88 5.43 -3.41
CA SER A 69 -6.91 6.10 -2.62
C SER A 69 -6.66 5.89 -1.13
N ALA A 70 -7.46 6.55 -0.29
CA ALA A 70 -7.37 6.40 1.16
C ALA A 70 -7.51 4.94 1.60
N ASP A 71 -8.38 4.18 0.94
CA ASP A 71 -8.60 2.76 1.26
C ASP A 71 -7.33 1.93 1.06
N HIS A 72 -6.59 2.21 -0.01
CA HIS A 72 -5.31 1.53 -0.27
C HIS A 72 -4.30 1.83 0.82
N ILE A 73 -4.23 3.09 1.26
CA ILE A 73 -3.30 3.50 2.32
C ILE A 73 -3.67 2.82 3.64
N GLN A 74 -4.95 2.79 4.00
CA GLN A 74 -5.43 2.09 5.19
C GLN A 74 -5.06 0.60 5.13
N PHE A 75 -5.19 -0.02 3.97
CA PHE A 75 -4.83 -1.43 3.78
C PHE A 75 -3.32 -1.64 3.99
N VAL A 76 -2.48 -0.77 3.46
CA VAL A 76 -1.02 -0.84 3.65
C VAL A 76 -0.67 -0.68 5.13
N LEU A 77 -1.29 0.27 5.83
CA LEU A 77 -1.08 0.47 7.27
C LEU A 77 -1.48 -0.77 8.07
N LYS A 78 -2.60 -1.39 7.70
CA LYS A 78 -3.06 -2.61 8.32
C LYS A 78 -2.07 -3.76 8.14
N CYS A 79 -1.58 -3.95 6.91
CA CYS A 79 -0.57 -4.98 6.61
C CYS A 79 0.72 -4.73 7.39
N LEU A 80 1.13 -3.47 7.50
CA LEU A 80 2.32 -3.09 8.26
C LEU A 80 2.16 -3.42 9.75
N ALA A 81 0.99 -3.11 10.32
CA ALA A 81 0.69 -3.38 11.73
C ALA A 81 0.64 -4.88 12.03
N GLU A 82 0.18 -5.69 11.09
CA GLU A 82 0.08 -7.15 11.24
C GLU A 82 1.38 -7.87 10.93
N ASN A 83 2.38 -7.19 10.38
CA ASN A 83 3.67 -7.79 10.06
C ASN A 83 4.48 -8.00 11.34
N SER A 84 4.77 -9.26 11.65
CA SER A 84 5.53 -9.63 12.84
C SER A 84 7.04 -9.70 12.57
N SER A 85 7.46 -9.64 11.33
CA SER A 85 8.87 -9.72 10.94
C SER A 85 9.53 -8.35 10.92
N PRO A 86 10.80 -8.22 11.37
CA PRO A 86 11.52 -6.96 11.26
C PRO A 86 11.67 -6.54 9.79
N ILE A 87 11.43 -5.27 9.52
CA ILE A 87 11.57 -4.72 8.17
C ILE A 87 12.94 -4.04 8.08
N ARG A 88 13.82 -4.59 7.22
CA ARG A 88 15.18 -4.07 7.04
C ARG A 88 15.21 -2.77 6.27
N ASN A 89 14.36 -2.66 5.25
CA ASN A 89 14.31 -1.48 4.39
C ASN A 89 12.87 -1.03 4.27
N MET A 90 12.48 -0.08 5.10
CA MET A 90 11.10 0.44 5.15
C MET A 90 10.70 1.07 3.83
N LYS A 91 11.60 1.81 3.19
CA LYS A 91 11.34 2.46 1.90
C LYS A 91 10.96 1.43 0.84
N GLN A 92 11.74 0.36 0.70
CA GLN A 92 11.46 -0.69 -0.28
C GLN A 92 10.19 -1.45 0.06
N TYR A 93 9.96 -1.71 1.34
CA TYR A 93 8.73 -2.34 1.81
C TYR A 93 7.50 -1.51 1.41
N LEU A 94 7.54 -0.21 1.70
CA LEU A 94 6.42 0.68 1.38
C LEU A 94 6.21 0.83 -0.12
N LEU A 95 7.28 0.94 -0.91
CA LEU A 95 7.17 1.00 -2.37
C LEU A 95 6.48 -0.24 -2.93
N ALA A 96 6.91 -1.42 -2.50
CA ALA A 96 6.32 -2.68 -2.94
C ALA A 96 4.85 -2.79 -2.49
N SER A 97 4.57 -2.45 -1.25
CA SER A 97 3.22 -2.52 -0.69
C SER A 97 2.26 -1.57 -1.41
N LEU A 98 2.69 -0.33 -1.66
CA LEU A 98 1.88 0.67 -2.35
C LEU A 98 1.65 0.29 -3.81
N TYR A 99 2.68 -0.20 -4.50
CA TYR A 99 2.57 -0.63 -5.89
C TYR A 99 1.56 -1.77 -6.03
N ASN A 100 1.57 -2.71 -5.10
CA ASN A 100 0.73 -3.90 -5.14
C ASN A 100 -0.62 -3.73 -4.42
N ALA A 101 -0.80 -2.65 -3.65
CA ALA A 101 -1.99 -2.46 -2.82
C ALA A 101 -3.32 -2.63 -3.57
N PRO A 102 -3.54 -2.02 -4.75
CA PRO A 102 -4.81 -2.19 -5.45
C PRO A 102 -5.14 -3.65 -5.75
N THR A 103 -4.15 -4.41 -6.23
CA THR A 103 -4.33 -5.82 -6.55
C THR A 103 -4.47 -6.68 -5.29
N THR A 104 -3.60 -6.44 -4.31
CA THR A 104 -3.59 -7.20 -3.05
C THR A 104 -4.89 -7.01 -2.28
N MET A 105 -5.36 -5.77 -2.18
CA MET A 105 -6.60 -5.44 -1.49
C MET A 105 -7.80 -6.09 -2.19
N GLN A 106 -7.84 -6.04 -3.51
CA GLN A 106 -8.91 -6.65 -4.29
C GLN A 106 -8.97 -8.16 -4.05
N LEU A 107 -7.82 -8.83 -4.13
CA LEU A 107 -7.74 -10.28 -3.90
C LEU A 107 -8.13 -10.65 -2.48
N TYR A 108 -7.71 -9.85 -1.50
CA TYR A 108 -8.08 -10.07 -0.11
C TYR A 108 -9.60 -10.04 0.09
N TYR A 109 -10.26 -9.00 -0.43
CA TYR A 109 -11.71 -8.88 -0.29
C TYR A 109 -12.48 -9.91 -1.12
N GLN A 110 -12.00 -10.26 -2.30
CA GLN A 110 -12.60 -11.33 -3.10
C GLN A 110 -12.52 -12.67 -2.37
N ASN A 111 -11.38 -12.99 -1.80
CA ASN A 111 -11.18 -14.22 -1.04
C ASN A 111 -12.11 -14.27 0.18
N LYS A 112 -12.24 -13.17 0.89
CA LYS A 112 -13.13 -13.02 2.03
C LYS A 112 -14.58 -13.26 1.62
N THR A 113 -15.03 -12.59 0.56
CA THR A 113 -16.40 -12.70 0.06
C THR A 113 -16.70 -14.12 -0.41
N ASN A 114 -15.82 -14.72 -1.22
CA ASN A 114 -15.99 -16.08 -1.70
C ASN A 114 -16.08 -17.08 -0.55
N HIS A 115 -15.26 -16.88 0.48
CA HIS A 115 -15.25 -17.74 1.65
C HIS A 115 -16.56 -17.64 2.44
N GLU A 116 -17.07 -16.44 2.63
CA GLU A 116 -18.33 -16.20 3.31
C GLU A 116 -19.51 -16.82 2.55
N PHE A 117 -19.53 -16.67 1.23
CA PHE A 117 -20.62 -17.22 0.41
C PHE A 117 -20.54 -18.74 0.22
N THR A 118 -19.34 -19.27 0.04
CA THR A 118 -19.14 -20.69 -0.29
C THR A 118 -19.35 -21.59 0.91
N HIS A 119 -18.89 -21.19 2.07
CA HIS A 119 -18.87 -22.08 3.25
C HIS A 119 -19.90 -21.72 4.32
N GLY A 120 -20.41 -20.51 4.32
CA GLY A 120 -21.37 -20.06 5.32
C GLY A 120 -20.85 -20.22 6.77
N SER A 121 -19.56 -20.50 6.95
CA SER A 121 -18.95 -20.77 8.23
C SER A 121 -17.96 -19.66 8.59
N PRO A 122 -18.15 -18.96 9.72
CA PRO A 122 -17.22 -17.92 10.14
C PRO A 122 -15.80 -18.42 10.44
N ARG A 123 -15.65 -19.68 10.81
CA ARG A 123 -14.36 -20.24 11.22
C ARG A 123 -13.36 -20.28 10.07
N GLY A 124 -13.75 -20.80 8.94
CA GLY A 124 -12.90 -20.88 7.76
C GLY A 124 -12.50 -19.50 7.23
N GLY A 125 -13.46 -18.58 7.21
CA GLY A 125 -13.23 -17.23 6.72
C GLY A 125 -12.18 -16.47 7.51
N ILE A 126 -12.23 -16.58 8.84
CA ILE A 126 -11.31 -15.88 9.74
C ILE A 126 -9.87 -16.40 9.54
N LEU A 127 -9.68 -17.71 9.51
CA LEU A 127 -8.37 -18.32 9.32
C LEU A 127 -7.80 -18.00 7.94
N SER A 128 -8.63 -18.06 6.92
CA SER A 128 -8.24 -17.77 5.55
C SER A 128 -7.78 -16.32 5.39
N GLN A 129 -8.47 -15.38 6.01
CA GLN A 129 -8.11 -13.96 5.97
C GLN A 129 -6.73 -13.71 6.58
N ARG A 130 -6.44 -14.32 7.73
CA ARG A 130 -5.14 -14.19 8.39
C ARG A 130 -4.03 -14.75 7.50
N ASN A 131 -4.25 -15.90 6.89
CA ASN A 131 -3.27 -16.52 6.00
C ASN A 131 -3.02 -15.67 4.75
N VAL A 132 -4.06 -15.12 4.18
CA VAL A 132 -3.94 -14.24 2.99
C VAL A 132 -3.11 -13.01 3.33
N LEU A 133 -3.41 -12.33 4.44
CA LEU A 133 -2.67 -11.14 4.87
C LEU A 133 -1.19 -11.46 5.12
N ARG A 134 -0.90 -12.56 5.81
CA ARG A 134 0.48 -12.99 6.06
C ARG A 134 1.23 -13.27 4.76
N PHE A 135 0.56 -13.96 3.83
CA PHE A 135 1.15 -14.28 2.53
C PHE A 135 1.52 -13.02 1.76
N TYR A 136 0.60 -12.06 1.65
CA TYR A 136 0.85 -10.82 0.91
C TYR A 136 1.85 -9.92 1.64
N SER A 137 1.81 -9.86 2.95
CA SER A 137 2.80 -9.12 3.73
C SER A 137 4.21 -9.67 3.52
N ARG A 138 4.37 -10.98 3.50
CA ARG A 138 5.65 -11.63 3.21
C ARG A 138 6.15 -11.29 1.80
N ARG A 139 5.27 -11.31 0.80
CA ARG A 139 5.64 -10.93 -0.55
C ARG A 139 6.12 -9.49 -0.61
N CYS A 140 5.44 -8.58 0.08
CA CYS A 140 5.87 -7.20 0.15
C CYS A 140 7.21 -7.05 0.85
N CYS A 141 7.52 -7.90 1.84
CA CYS A 141 8.77 -7.87 2.59
C CYS A 141 9.92 -8.58 1.85
N ALA A 142 9.64 -9.46 0.91
CA ALA A 142 10.62 -10.28 0.21
C ALA A 142 11.42 -9.50 -0.85
N VAL A 143 11.46 -8.21 -0.70
CA VAL A 143 12.19 -7.30 -1.59
C VAL A 143 13.54 -6.94 -0.97
#